data_ca3971f6c6972b9a3435b8585d2d244b
#
_entry.id   ca3971f6c6972b9a3435b8585d2d244b
#
_cell.length_a   1.000
_cell.length_b   1.000
_cell.length_c   1.000
_cell.angle_alpha   90.00
_cell.angle_beta   90.00
_cell.angle_gamma   90.00
#
_symmetry.space_group_name_H-M   'P 1'
#
loop_
_entity.id
_entity.type
_entity.pdbx_description
1 polymer ?
#
loop_
_entity_poly.entity_id
_entity_poly.type
_entity_poly.pdbx_seq_one_letter_code
_entity_poly.pdbx_strand_id
1 'polypeptide(L)' 'MKHFKVCINYGRKCAAYETIVTAATEADAKHQAKVLASMCGFDAAIKKITVQESKK' A
#
# COMPACT_ATOMS: atom_id res chain seq x y z
N MET A 1 -7.49 -13.09 9.86
CA MET A 1 -7.04 -11.99 9.01
C MET A 1 -5.69 -12.31 8.40
N LYS A 2 -5.42 -11.77 7.25
CA LYS A 2 -4.18 -12.06 6.53
C LYS A 2 -3.29 -10.83 6.50
N HIS A 3 -2.00 -11.06 6.38
CA HIS A 3 -1.03 -9.98 6.23
C HIS A 3 -0.77 -9.77 4.74
N PHE A 4 -0.83 -8.51 4.31
CA PHE A 4 -0.57 -8.16 2.93
C PHE A 4 0.56 -7.15 2.85
N LYS A 5 1.45 -7.36 1.91
CA LYS A 5 2.49 -6.38 1.61
C LYS A 5 2.00 -5.52 0.45
N VAL A 6 1.88 -4.23 0.70
CA VAL A 6 1.38 -3.30 -0.30
C VAL A 6 2.52 -2.38 -0.72
N CYS A 7 2.72 -2.29 -2.02
CA CYS A 7 3.72 -1.41 -2.60
C CYS A 7 3.02 -0.40 -3.48
N ILE A 8 3.17 0.88 -3.16
CA ILE A 8 2.54 1.96 -3.91
C ILE A 8 3.62 2.71 -4.68
N ASN A 9 3.48 2.73 -6.00
CA ASN A 9 4.44 3.37 -6.87
C ASN A 9 3.89 4.73 -7.32
N TYR A 10 4.65 5.77 -7.06
CA TYR A 10 4.26 7.14 -7.43
C TYR A 10 4.98 7.64 -8.68
N GLY A 11 5.76 6.79 -9.30
CA GLY A 11 6.50 7.18 -10.50
C GLY A 11 7.92 7.64 -10.15
N ARG A 12 8.49 8.46 -11.03
CA ARG A 12 9.89 8.84 -10.88
C ARG A 12 10.16 9.87 -9.80
N LYS A 13 9.13 10.63 -9.43
CA LYS A 13 9.34 11.75 -8.50
C LYS A 13 9.44 11.34 -7.06
N CYS A 14 8.89 10.21 -6.70
CA CYS A 14 8.85 9.75 -5.33
C CYS A 14 9.27 8.30 -5.24
N ALA A 15 9.92 7.93 -4.15
CA ALA A 15 10.24 6.54 -3.90
C ALA A 15 8.94 5.76 -3.66
N ALA A 16 8.96 4.47 -4.00
CA ALA A 16 7.80 3.62 -3.75
C ALA A 16 7.59 3.49 -2.24
N TYR A 17 6.33 3.50 -1.83
CA TYR A 17 5.97 3.33 -0.45
C TYR A 17 5.56 1.87 -0.24
N GLU A 18 6.22 1.20 0.70
CA GLU A 18 5.91 -0.19 1.03
C GLU A 18 5.46 -0.28 2.47
N THR A 19 4.40 -1.04 2.69
CA THR A 19 3.92 -1.26 4.03
C THR A 19 3.25 -2.62 4.12
N ILE A 20 3.17 -3.14 5.33
CA ILE A 20 2.46 -4.40 5.59
C ILE A 20 1.22 -4.05 6.39
N VAL A 21 0.08 -4.51 5.90
CA VAL A 21 -1.19 -4.27 6.57
C VAL A 21 -1.87 -5.60 6.83
N THR A 22 -2.74 -5.61 7.82
CA THR A 22 -3.57 -6.77 8.14
C THR A 22 -4.98 -6.50 7.65
N ALA A 23 -5.50 -7.36 6.80
CA ALA A 23 -6.80 -7.17 6.22
C ALA A 23 -7.42 -8.51 5.86
N ALA A 24 -8.71 -8.53 5.66
CA ALA A 24 -9.42 -9.75 5.25
C ALA A 24 -9.29 -10.00 3.75
N THR A 25 -9.22 -8.93 2.96
CA THR A 25 -9.12 -9.03 1.51
C THR A 25 -8.08 -8.07 0.97
N GLU A 26 -7.72 -8.29 -0.29
CA GLU A 26 -6.76 -7.39 -0.96
C GLU A 26 -7.32 -5.98 -1.10
N ALA A 27 -8.61 -5.86 -1.34
CA ALA A 27 -9.23 -4.55 -1.47
C ALA A 27 -9.08 -3.75 -0.18
N ASP A 28 -9.31 -4.41 0.96
CA ASP A 28 -9.13 -3.76 2.25
C ASP A 28 -7.66 -3.36 2.47
N ALA A 29 -6.74 -4.24 2.08
CA ALA A 29 -5.32 -3.95 2.22
C ALA A 29 -4.93 -2.71 1.43
N LYS A 30 -5.42 -2.60 0.21
CA LYS A 30 -5.16 -1.43 -0.62
C LYS A 30 -5.70 -0.16 0.03
N HIS A 31 -6.91 -0.24 0.54
CA HIS A 31 -7.54 0.92 1.17
C HIS A 31 -6.74 1.38 2.39
N GLN A 32 -6.35 0.44 3.24
CA GLN A 32 -5.58 0.77 4.42
C GLN A 32 -4.23 1.38 4.06
N ALA A 33 -3.57 0.84 3.04
CA ALA A 33 -2.29 1.37 2.60
C ALA A 33 -2.42 2.79 2.07
N LYS A 34 -3.50 3.07 1.34
CA LYS A 34 -3.74 4.41 0.85
C LYS A 34 -3.91 5.41 1.99
N VAL A 35 -4.65 5.01 3.01
CA VAL A 35 -4.85 5.86 4.18
C VAL A 35 -3.53 6.12 4.89
N LEU A 36 -2.73 5.07 5.09
CA LEU A 36 -1.44 5.22 5.73
C LEU A 36 -0.51 6.13 4.94
N ALA A 37 -0.48 5.95 3.62
CA ALA A 37 0.36 6.78 2.76
C ALA A 37 -0.05 8.24 2.85
N SER A 38 -1.35 8.51 2.87
CA SER A 38 -1.86 9.86 2.99
C SER A 38 -1.43 10.48 4.32
N MET A 39 -1.49 9.70 5.40
CA MET A 39 -1.08 10.18 6.72
C MET A 39 0.42 10.48 6.78
N CYS A 40 1.20 9.80 5.97
CA CYS A 40 2.65 10.02 5.92
C CYS A 40 3.04 11.13 4.94
N GLY A 41 2.07 11.76 4.30
CA GLY A 41 2.33 12.85 3.36
C GLY A 41 2.52 12.42 1.92
N PHE A 42 2.29 11.16 1.61
CA PHE A 42 2.39 10.67 0.24
C PHE A 42 1.06 10.87 -0.47
N ASP A 43 0.70 12.12 -0.73
CA ASP A 43 -0.57 12.42 -1.38
C ASP A 43 -0.43 12.68 -2.88
N ALA A 44 0.70 12.32 -3.45
CA ALA A 44 0.89 12.42 -4.90
C ALA A 44 0.00 11.38 -5.60
N ALA A 45 -0.21 11.59 -6.90
CA ALA A 45 -1.02 10.66 -7.68
C ALA A 45 -0.37 9.28 -7.71
N ILE A 46 -1.13 8.27 -7.35
CA ILE A 46 -0.64 6.90 -7.35
C ILE A 46 -0.60 6.38 -8.78
N LYS A 47 0.57 5.95 -9.21
CA LYS A 47 0.73 5.41 -10.55
C LYS A 47 0.40 3.92 -10.60
N LYS A 48 0.82 3.16 -9.60
CA LYS A 48 0.58 1.73 -9.56
C LYS A 48 0.55 1.28 -8.12
N ILE A 49 -0.31 0.32 -7.84
CA ILE A 49 -0.39 -0.30 -6.51
C ILE A 49 -0.26 -1.81 -6.69
N THR A 50 0.56 -2.44 -5.88
CA THR A 50 0.76 -3.87 -5.90
C THR A 50 0.50 -4.43 -4.51
N VAL A 51 -0.27 -5.51 -4.45
CA VAL A 51 -0.60 -6.16 -3.19
C VAL A 51 -0.18 -7.62 -3.28
N GLN A 52 0.54 -8.09 -2.28
CA GLN A 52 0.93 -9.47 -2.18
C GLN A 52 0.57 -10.01 -0.81
N GLU A 53 0.04 -11.20 -0.77
CA GLU A 53 -0.24 -11.85 0.50
C GLU A 53 1.07 -12.29 1.13
N SER A 54 1.28 -11.89 2.36
CA SER A 54 2.48 -12.25 3.11
C SER A 54 2.14 -13.40 4.03
N LYS A 55 2.84 -14.50 3.90
CA LYS A 55 2.66 -15.65 4.78
C LYS A 55 3.60 -15.52 5.95
N LYS A 56 3.01 -15.21 7.09
CA LYS A 56 3.88 -15.18 8.22
C LYS A 56 3.13 -15.22 9.52
#